data_2d26ed4a136825d5e79a380ed2eb5080
#
_entry.id   2d26ed4a136825d5e79a380ed2eb5080
#
_cell.length_a   1.000
_cell.length_b   1.000
_cell.length_c   1.000
_cell.angle_alpha   90.00
_cell.angle_beta   90.00
_cell.angle_gamma   90.00
#
_symmetry.space_group_name_H-M   'P 1'
#
loop_
_entity.id
_entity.type
_entity.pdbx_description
1 polymer ?
#
loop_
_entity_poly.entity_id
_entity_poly.type
_entity_poly.pdbx_seq_one_letter_code
_entity_poly.pdbx_strand_id
1 'polypeptide(L)'
;MRKFLPFLFAAALASSCIDNAYDLSNVNTDDVTIGDEDSEYRLPLATVYVSMSELNEGGADIKTLFDEADIWLPSPLPGNAAYVDLRELQNTPETITPLLDALIDQMMDDDAKITAVADLLAEKYLSTFLPLLPPNTDPADFKPVFIEAFRNMPMLHDRLSGEVKSLAGSYLTELKVQDVTYDIGKIDIGGDVVDMLCENLDSEGTPNPKNTLHLYGSITSALPVSLRLVPYVSPTNVRFDVTVEPGKTNEIRETQLFESDLRQIIEGAEIILPVSLEKYYPGYDFTSDQQIVITLRLIKRGGLKLNL
;
A
#
# COMPACT_ATOMS: atom_id res chain seq x y z
N MET A 1 15.94 -9.66 19.00
CA MET A 1 15.19 -10.04 20.23
C MET A 1 13.87 -10.71 19.83
N ARG A 2 13.92 -11.96 19.30
CA ARG A 2 12.77 -12.67 18.68
C ARG A 2 12.47 -14.03 19.32
N LYS A 3 12.63 -14.20 20.63
CA LYS A 3 12.56 -15.54 21.27
C LYS A 3 11.52 -15.71 22.40
N PHE A 4 10.46 -14.87 22.45
CA PHE A 4 9.50 -14.95 23.58
C PHE A 4 8.08 -15.35 23.23
N LEU A 5 7.74 -15.60 21.96
CA LEU A 5 6.34 -15.89 21.57
C LEU A 5 5.84 -17.33 21.87
N PRO A 6 6.64 -18.40 21.82
CA PRO A 6 6.11 -19.75 22.05
C PRO A 6 5.69 -20.03 23.50
N PHE A 7 6.20 -19.28 24.48
CA PHE A 7 5.90 -19.53 25.89
C PHE A 7 4.53 -19.00 26.36
N LEU A 8 3.96 -18.03 25.66
CA LEU A 8 2.62 -17.50 26.03
C LEU A 8 1.48 -18.42 25.57
N PHE A 9 1.71 -19.25 24.57
CA PHE A 9 0.71 -20.16 24.04
C PHE A 9 0.51 -21.38 24.99
N ALA A 10 1.58 -21.92 25.54
CA ALA A 10 1.52 -23.01 26.50
C ALA A 10 0.84 -22.62 27.83
N ALA A 11 0.95 -21.34 28.24
CA ALA A 11 0.35 -20.85 29.48
C ALA A 11 -1.16 -20.59 29.37
N ALA A 12 -1.67 -20.25 28.18
CA ALA A 12 -3.12 -20.02 27.96
C ALA A 12 -3.94 -21.33 27.93
N LEU A 13 -3.31 -22.44 27.55
CA LEU A 13 -3.96 -23.76 27.55
C LEU A 13 -3.95 -24.43 28.95
N ALA A 14 -3.06 -23.99 29.86
CA ALA A 14 -2.92 -24.57 31.19
C ALA A 14 -3.88 -24.02 32.26
N SER A 15 -4.70 -23.00 31.94
CA SER A 15 -5.60 -22.37 32.92
C SER A 15 -7.05 -22.85 32.88
N SER A 16 -7.39 -23.89 32.09
CA SER A 16 -8.65 -24.61 32.30
C SER A 16 -8.47 -25.58 33.47
N CYS A 17 -9.21 -25.35 34.55
CA CYS A 17 -9.23 -26.24 35.73
C CYS A 17 -9.50 -27.68 35.31
N ILE A 18 -8.47 -28.52 35.29
CA ILE A 18 -8.65 -29.96 35.24
C ILE A 18 -8.92 -30.39 36.68
N ASP A 19 -10.16 -30.75 36.97
CA ASP A 19 -10.55 -31.38 38.21
C ASP A 19 -9.86 -32.75 38.31
N ASN A 20 -9.21 -33.05 39.44
CA ASN A 20 -8.44 -34.28 39.67
C ASN A 20 -9.26 -35.58 39.70
N ALA A 21 -10.49 -35.55 39.18
CA ALA A 21 -11.39 -36.68 39.15
C ALA A 21 -11.34 -37.53 37.86
N TYR A 22 -10.51 -37.16 36.86
CA TYR A 22 -10.42 -37.91 35.61
C TYR A 22 -9.22 -38.87 35.63
N ASP A 23 -9.51 -40.15 35.63
CA ASP A 23 -8.55 -41.23 35.34
C ASP A 23 -8.19 -41.16 33.85
N LEU A 24 -7.07 -40.51 33.52
CA LEU A 24 -6.56 -40.32 32.16
C LEU A 24 -6.06 -41.62 31.51
N SER A 25 -5.95 -42.74 32.26
CA SER A 25 -5.43 -43.99 31.75
C SER A 25 -6.36 -44.69 30.73
N ASN A 26 -7.62 -44.22 30.61
CA ASN A 26 -8.60 -44.76 29.68
C ASN A 26 -9.10 -43.72 28.66
N VAL A 27 -8.50 -42.55 28.60
CA VAL A 27 -8.84 -41.55 27.59
C VAL A 27 -8.13 -41.95 26.30
N ASN A 28 -8.87 -42.28 25.28
CA ASN A 28 -8.31 -42.36 23.92
C ASN A 28 -7.90 -40.96 23.50
N THR A 29 -6.59 -40.72 23.48
CA THR A 29 -6.03 -39.42 23.14
C THR A 29 -5.97 -39.17 21.63
N ASP A 30 -6.28 -40.19 20.81
CA ASP A 30 -6.18 -40.09 19.34
C ASP A 30 -7.30 -39.24 18.71
N ASP A 31 -8.34 -38.86 19.49
CA ASP A 31 -9.51 -38.12 18.98
C ASP A 31 -9.97 -37.00 19.93
N VAL A 32 -9.03 -36.33 20.62
CA VAL A 32 -9.41 -35.22 21.50
C VAL A 32 -9.72 -33.98 20.65
N THR A 33 -10.96 -33.51 20.72
CA THR A 33 -11.37 -32.24 20.08
C THR A 33 -11.57 -31.17 21.15
N ILE A 34 -10.94 -30.03 20.98
CA ILE A 34 -11.15 -28.82 21.81
C ILE A 34 -12.18 -27.94 21.11
N GLY A 35 -13.27 -27.62 21.82
CA GLY A 35 -14.38 -26.85 21.30
C GLY A 35 -15.38 -27.67 20.51
N ASP A 36 -16.32 -26.98 19.89
CA ASP A 36 -17.44 -27.53 19.11
C ASP A 36 -17.56 -26.83 17.74
N GLU A 37 -18.64 -27.10 17.03
CA GLU A 37 -18.94 -26.55 15.71
C GLU A 37 -19.09 -25.00 15.70
N ASP A 38 -19.41 -24.39 16.84
CA ASP A 38 -19.61 -22.96 17.01
C ASP A 38 -18.35 -22.23 17.56
N SER A 39 -17.29 -23.00 17.85
CA SER A 39 -16.05 -22.46 18.40
C SER A 39 -15.27 -21.66 17.36
N GLU A 40 -14.64 -20.55 17.79
CA GLU A 40 -13.80 -19.70 16.96
C GLU A 40 -12.49 -19.42 17.67
N TYR A 41 -11.37 -19.71 16.99
CA TYR A 41 -10.01 -19.47 17.50
C TYR A 41 -9.30 -18.45 16.60
N ARG A 42 -8.74 -17.41 17.21
CA ARG A 42 -8.04 -16.33 16.53
C ARG A 42 -6.56 -16.35 16.88
N LEU A 43 -5.72 -16.40 15.86
CA LEU A 43 -4.27 -16.53 16.00
C LEU A 43 -3.55 -15.44 15.23
N PRO A 44 -2.52 -14.80 15.79
CA PRO A 44 -1.64 -13.95 15.01
C PRO A 44 -0.83 -14.80 14.04
N LEU A 45 -0.66 -14.32 12.80
CA LEU A 45 0.17 -14.99 11.81
C LEU A 45 1.45 -14.20 11.56
N ALA A 46 1.35 -12.97 11.06
CA ALA A 46 2.49 -12.14 10.73
C ALA A 46 2.15 -10.65 10.82
N THR A 47 3.17 -9.84 11.05
CA THR A 47 3.10 -8.39 10.83
C THR A 47 4.24 -7.98 9.92
N VAL A 48 3.89 -7.38 8.80
CA VAL A 48 4.80 -6.92 7.75
C VAL A 48 4.87 -5.40 7.82
N TYR A 49 6.08 -4.87 7.78
CA TYR A 49 6.36 -3.44 7.76
C TYR A 49 7.01 -3.12 6.43
N VAL A 50 6.29 -2.45 5.53
CA VAL A 50 6.82 -1.98 4.26
C VAL A 50 7.29 -0.55 4.45
N SER A 51 8.59 -0.36 4.52
CA SER A 51 9.24 0.94 4.73
C SER A 51 9.31 1.76 3.44
N MET A 52 9.61 3.05 3.57
CA MET A 52 9.89 3.91 2.41
C MET A 52 11.04 3.41 1.55
N SER A 53 12.09 2.80 2.16
CA SER A 53 13.21 2.24 1.40
C SER A 53 12.77 1.07 0.52
N GLU A 54 11.91 0.18 1.02
CA GLU A 54 11.38 -0.95 0.24
C GLU A 54 10.43 -0.49 -0.88
N LEU A 55 9.65 0.54 -0.62
CA LEU A 55 8.81 1.16 -1.66
C LEU A 55 9.63 1.81 -2.78
N ASN A 56 10.87 2.21 -2.48
CA ASN A 56 11.79 2.85 -3.42
C ASN A 56 12.69 1.84 -4.17
N GLU A 57 12.86 0.62 -3.68
CA GLU A 57 13.75 -0.40 -4.29
C GLU A 57 13.36 -0.76 -5.73
N GLY A 58 12.09 -0.60 -6.08
CA GLY A 58 11.58 -0.93 -7.41
C GLY A 58 11.77 0.15 -8.48
N GLY A 59 12.25 1.36 -8.18
CA GLY A 59 12.30 2.43 -9.20
C GLY A 59 12.59 3.83 -8.66
N ALA A 60 11.79 4.81 -9.07
CA ALA A 60 11.96 6.19 -8.66
C ALA A 60 11.61 6.37 -7.17
N ASP A 61 12.39 7.19 -6.48
CA ASP A 61 12.11 7.60 -5.11
C ASP A 61 10.72 8.25 -5.00
N ILE A 62 9.83 7.62 -4.22
CA ILE A 62 8.44 8.07 -4.05
C ILE A 62 8.39 9.53 -3.58
N LYS A 63 9.28 9.90 -2.65
CA LYS A 63 9.35 11.28 -2.19
C LYS A 63 9.61 12.24 -3.35
N THR A 64 10.61 11.96 -4.16
CA THR A 64 10.97 12.79 -5.34
C THR A 64 9.82 12.85 -6.35
N LEU A 65 9.09 11.75 -6.56
CA LEU A 65 7.92 11.73 -7.44
C LEU A 65 6.82 12.68 -6.95
N PHE A 66 6.50 12.66 -5.67
CA PHE A 66 5.44 13.52 -5.14
C PHE A 66 5.89 14.95 -4.86
N ASP A 67 7.17 15.19 -4.54
CA ASP A 67 7.75 16.54 -4.49
C ASP A 67 7.62 17.22 -5.89
N GLU A 68 7.86 16.48 -6.98
CA GLU A 68 7.66 17.00 -8.33
C GLU A 68 6.16 17.16 -8.67
N ALA A 69 5.31 16.23 -8.23
CA ALA A 69 3.87 16.37 -8.39
C ALA A 69 3.33 17.66 -7.73
N ASP A 70 3.83 18.02 -6.54
CA ASP A 70 3.46 19.27 -5.86
C ASP A 70 3.86 20.51 -6.65
N ILE A 71 4.97 20.47 -7.40
CA ILE A 71 5.35 21.56 -8.29
C ILE A 71 4.33 21.72 -9.43
N TRP A 72 3.82 20.61 -9.97
CA TRP A 72 2.84 20.59 -11.05
C TRP A 72 1.39 20.85 -10.61
N LEU A 73 1.09 20.77 -9.32
CA LEU A 73 -0.25 21.02 -8.80
C LEU A 73 -0.42 22.47 -8.31
N PRO A 74 -1.56 23.12 -8.56
CA PRO A 74 -1.86 24.41 -7.97
C PRO A 74 -2.09 24.27 -6.45
N SER A 75 -1.78 25.34 -5.71
CA SER A 75 -2.04 25.43 -4.27
C SER A 75 -2.69 26.77 -3.94
N PRO A 76 -3.97 26.79 -3.48
CA PRO A 76 -4.84 25.65 -3.23
C PRO A 76 -5.32 24.94 -4.51
N LEU A 77 -5.77 23.71 -4.37
CA LEU A 77 -6.44 22.98 -5.45
C LEU A 77 -7.75 23.68 -5.86
N PRO A 78 -8.18 23.60 -7.14
CA PRO A 78 -9.45 24.16 -7.60
C PRO A 78 -10.63 23.71 -6.74
N GLY A 79 -11.52 24.65 -6.42
CA GLY A 79 -12.66 24.39 -5.54
C GLY A 79 -12.33 24.06 -4.08
N ASN A 80 -11.08 24.35 -3.63
CA ASN A 80 -10.55 23.97 -2.33
C ASN A 80 -10.66 22.45 -2.07
N ALA A 81 -10.44 21.64 -3.11
CA ALA A 81 -10.38 20.19 -2.97
C ALA A 81 -9.26 19.78 -2.01
N ALA A 82 -9.52 18.77 -1.18
CA ALA A 82 -8.53 18.29 -0.21
C ALA A 82 -7.51 17.32 -0.84
N TYR A 83 -7.82 16.77 -2.00
CA TYR A 83 -6.98 15.79 -2.69
C TYR A 83 -7.17 15.88 -4.21
N VAL A 84 -6.23 15.30 -4.94
CA VAL A 84 -6.33 15.02 -6.38
C VAL A 84 -6.71 13.55 -6.55
N ASP A 85 -7.75 13.26 -7.32
CA ASP A 85 -8.12 11.89 -7.68
C ASP A 85 -7.24 11.43 -8.86
N LEU A 86 -6.11 10.77 -8.53
CA LEU A 86 -5.14 10.30 -9.51
C LEU A 86 -5.71 9.20 -10.40
N ARG A 87 -6.60 8.38 -9.85
CA ARG A 87 -7.27 7.33 -10.61
C ARG A 87 -8.21 7.92 -11.67
N GLU A 88 -8.94 8.97 -11.31
CA GLU A 88 -9.80 9.69 -12.27
C GLU A 88 -8.96 10.33 -13.37
N LEU A 89 -7.84 10.98 -13.03
CA LEU A 89 -6.93 11.58 -14.02
C LEU A 89 -6.36 10.55 -15.01
N GLN A 90 -6.04 9.34 -14.52
CA GLN A 90 -5.52 8.27 -15.37
C GLN A 90 -6.59 7.67 -16.30
N ASN A 91 -7.83 7.57 -15.85
CA ASN A 91 -8.93 6.99 -16.63
C ASN A 91 -9.63 7.99 -17.53
N THR A 92 -9.62 9.28 -17.17
CA THR A 92 -10.34 10.36 -17.84
C THR A 92 -9.42 11.59 -17.92
N PRO A 93 -8.37 11.56 -18.78
CA PRO A 93 -7.32 12.60 -18.80
C PRO A 93 -7.84 14.02 -19.02
N GLU A 94 -9.01 14.21 -19.64
CA GLU A 94 -9.65 15.50 -19.82
C GLU A 94 -10.02 16.20 -18.51
N THR A 95 -10.17 15.45 -17.40
CA THR A 95 -10.51 16.01 -16.09
C THR A 95 -9.35 16.80 -15.48
N ILE A 96 -8.13 16.69 -16.02
CA ILE A 96 -6.96 17.43 -15.57
C ILE A 96 -7.00 18.93 -15.92
N THR A 97 -7.78 19.32 -16.94
CA THR A 97 -7.78 20.70 -17.47
C THR A 97 -7.95 21.78 -16.39
N PRO A 98 -8.91 21.67 -15.44
CA PRO A 98 -9.04 22.68 -14.38
C PRO A 98 -7.81 22.81 -13.48
N LEU A 99 -7.07 21.72 -13.24
CA LEU A 99 -5.83 21.73 -12.47
C LEU A 99 -4.73 22.49 -13.22
N LEU A 100 -4.59 22.21 -14.52
CA LEU A 100 -3.59 22.83 -15.39
C LEU A 100 -3.88 24.32 -15.60
N ASP A 101 -5.14 24.70 -15.76
CA ASP A 101 -5.54 26.10 -15.88
C ASP A 101 -5.19 26.85 -14.59
N ALA A 102 -5.55 26.31 -13.43
CA ALA A 102 -5.22 26.90 -12.13
C ALA A 102 -3.70 26.97 -11.86
N LEU A 103 -2.91 26.00 -12.34
CA LEU A 103 -1.46 26.04 -12.28
C LEU A 103 -0.91 27.26 -13.06
N ILE A 104 -1.38 27.45 -14.29
CA ILE A 104 -0.95 28.59 -15.14
C ILE A 104 -1.35 29.92 -14.50
N ASP A 105 -2.58 30.04 -13.99
CA ASP A 105 -3.04 31.24 -13.30
C ASP A 105 -2.17 31.53 -12.07
N GLN A 106 -1.85 30.50 -11.27
CA GLN A 106 -0.98 30.65 -10.11
C GLN A 106 0.45 31.07 -10.52
N MET A 107 1.02 30.53 -11.59
CA MET A 107 2.34 30.95 -12.08
C MET A 107 2.37 32.42 -12.52
N MET A 108 1.24 32.99 -12.95
CA MET A 108 1.14 34.42 -13.26
C MET A 108 1.24 35.29 -12.00
N ASP A 109 0.63 34.86 -10.90
CA ASP A 109 0.40 35.72 -9.74
C ASP A 109 1.34 35.41 -8.56
N ASP A 110 1.93 34.20 -8.50
CA ASP A 110 2.75 33.71 -7.39
C ASP A 110 4.22 33.51 -7.81
N ASP A 111 5.12 34.33 -7.23
CA ASP A 111 6.57 34.28 -7.51
C ASP A 111 7.19 32.96 -7.05
N ALA A 112 6.73 32.40 -5.94
CA ALA A 112 7.25 31.13 -5.45
C ALA A 112 6.89 29.98 -6.40
N LYS A 113 5.65 29.98 -6.90
CA LYS A 113 5.17 28.94 -7.82
C LYS A 113 5.91 28.96 -9.16
N ILE A 114 6.00 30.11 -9.80
CA ILE A 114 6.70 30.20 -11.09
C ILE A 114 8.19 29.90 -10.94
N THR A 115 8.81 30.29 -9.83
CA THR A 115 10.21 29.97 -9.55
C THR A 115 10.41 28.47 -9.39
N ALA A 116 9.56 27.78 -8.62
CA ALA A 116 9.65 26.34 -8.45
C ALA A 116 9.49 25.60 -9.78
N VAL A 117 8.54 26.01 -10.63
CA VAL A 117 8.38 25.44 -11.98
C VAL A 117 9.63 25.74 -12.83
N ALA A 118 10.14 26.98 -12.85
CA ALA A 118 11.33 27.33 -13.61
C ALA A 118 12.59 26.57 -13.15
N ASP A 119 12.71 26.29 -11.87
CA ASP A 119 13.78 25.47 -11.29
C ASP A 119 13.72 24.04 -11.79
N LEU A 120 12.55 23.43 -11.74
CA LEU A 120 12.30 22.07 -12.24
C LEU A 120 12.56 21.97 -13.75
N LEU A 121 12.08 22.98 -14.54
CA LEU A 121 12.31 23.03 -15.97
C LEU A 121 13.80 23.15 -16.31
N ALA A 122 14.55 23.97 -15.57
CA ALA A 122 15.99 24.13 -15.76
C ALA A 122 16.76 22.86 -15.44
N GLU A 123 16.33 22.11 -14.41
CA GLU A 123 17.00 20.90 -13.96
C GLU A 123 16.72 19.72 -14.90
N LYS A 124 15.46 19.49 -15.24
CA LYS A 124 15.03 18.25 -15.92
C LYS A 124 14.62 18.43 -17.38
N TYR A 125 14.15 19.62 -17.77
CA TYR A 125 13.48 19.86 -19.05
C TYR A 125 14.09 21.00 -19.87
N LEU A 126 15.31 21.41 -19.55
CA LEU A 126 16.00 22.54 -20.19
C LEU A 126 16.04 22.40 -21.71
N SER A 127 16.34 21.23 -22.23
CA SER A 127 16.43 20.98 -23.67
C SER A 127 15.11 21.18 -24.41
N THR A 128 14.00 21.00 -23.72
CA THR A 128 12.63 21.18 -24.29
C THR A 128 12.25 22.65 -24.28
N PHE A 129 12.53 23.38 -23.19
CA PHE A 129 12.04 24.75 -23.01
C PHE A 129 13.00 25.84 -23.51
N LEU A 130 14.32 25.62 -23.50
CA LEU A 130 15.28 26.61 -23.98
C LEU A 130 15.01 27.07 -25.43
N PRO A 131 14.66 26.19 -26.39
CA PRO A 131 14.32 26.60 -27.76
C PRO A 131 13.03 27.43 -27.89
N LEU A 132 12.19 27.47 -26.84
CA LEU A 132 10.95 28.24 -26.82
C LEU A 132 11.17 29.70 -26.39
N LEU A 133 12.31 29.99 -25.77
CA LEU A 133 12.69 31.29 -25.29
C LEU A 133 13.28 32.18 -26.41
N PRO A 134 13.52 33.47 -26.17
CA PRO A 134 14.13 34.33 -27.15
C PRO A 134 15.44 33.76 -27.70
N PRO A 135 15.75 33.98 -29.00
CA PRO A 135 16.97 33.48 -29.62
C PRO A 135 18.22 33.91 -28.85
N ASN A 136 19.19 33.02 -28.73
CA ASN A 136 20.47 33.22 -28.01
C ASN A 136 20.33 33.39 -26.49
N THR A 137 19.26 32.90 -25.88
CA THR A 137 19.18 32.77 -24.41
C THR A 137 20.28 31.82 -23.93
N ASP A 138 21.14 32.30 -23.03
CA ASP A 138 22.14 31.47 -22.39
C ASP A 138 21.43 30.45 -21.45
N PRO A 139 21.80 29.16 -21.47
CA PRO A 139 21.30 28.18 -20.49
C PRO A 139 21.42 28.64 -19.04
N ALA A 140 22.46 29.41 -18.70
CA ALA A 140 22.65 29.96 -17.35
C ALA A 140 21.59 31.02 -16.97
N ASP A 141 21.04 31.72 -17.96
CA ASP A 141 20.00 32.75 -17.80
C ASP A 141 18.57 32.18 -17.99
N PHE A 142 18.43 30.84 -18.13
CA PHE A 142 17.14 30.23 -18.44
C PHE A 142 16.03 30.67 -17.49
N LYS A 143 16.23 30.58 -16.17
CA LYS A 143 15.19 30.84 -15.17
C LYS A 143 14.64 32.28 -15.26
N PRO A 144 15.46 33.36 -15.14
CA PRO A 144 14.95 34.71 -15.20
C PRO A 144 14.30 35.03 -16.58
N VAL A 145 14.86 34.48 -17.67
CA VAL A 145 14.29 34.69 -19.02
C VAL A 145 12.98 33.96 -19.19
N PHE A 146 12.85 32.74 -18.65
CA PHE A 146 11.59 32.00 -18.66
C PHE A 146 10.50 32.75 -17.91
N ILE A 147 10.78 33.21 -16.67
CA ILE A 147 9.81 33.95 -15.86
C ILE A 147 9.36 35.23 -16.56
N GLU A 148 10.31 36.02 -17.11
CA GLU A 148 10.01 37.23 -17.86
C GLU A 148 9.17 36.92 -19.12
N ALA A 149 9.57 35.91 -19.90
CA ALA A 149 8.85 35.52 -21.11
C ALA A 149 7.44 35.04 -20.81
N PHE A 150 7.29 34.28 -19.73
CA PHE A 150 5.99 33.72 -19.31
C PHE A 150 5.03 34.84 -18.89
N ARG A 151 5.46 35.80 -18.10
CA ARG A 151 4.59 36.85 -17.53
C ARG A 151 4.40 38.06 -18.43
N ASN A 152 5.41 38.47 -19.17
CA ASN A 152 5.44 39.79 -19.81
C ASN A 152 5.50 39.74 -21.34
N MET A 153 5.59 38.57 -21.96
CA MET A 153 5.65 38.41 -23.42
C MET A 153 4.47 37.59 -23.93
N PRO A 154 3.31 38.19 -24.30
CA PRO A 154 2.08 37.48 -24.64
C PRO A 154 2.24 36.36 -25.66
N MET A 155 3.00 36.57 -26.73
CA MET A 155 3.24 35.55 -27.77
C MET A 155 4.02 34.34 -27.27
N LEU A 156 4.92 34.53 -26.29
CA LEU A 156 5.67 33.45 -25.66
C LEU A 156 4.85 32.81 -24.52
N HIS A 157 4.05 33.59 -23.81
CA HIS A 157 3.16 33.11 -22.76
C HIS A 157 2.29 31.94 -23.23
N ASP A 158 1.54 32.12 -24.32
CA ASP A 158 0.63 31.10 -24.84
C ASP A 158 1.39 29.81 -25.17
N ARG A 159 2.56 29.95 -25.79
CA ARG A 159 3.38 28.79 -26.18
C ARG A 159 3.99 28.08 -24.96
N LEU A 160 4.54 28.83 -24.00
CA LEU A 160 5.13 28.30 -22.79
C LEU A 160 4.07 27.66 -21.89
N SER A 161 2.90 28.29 -21.75
CA SER A 161 1.76 27.74 -21.01
C SER A 161 1.27 26.43 -21.61
N GLY A 162 1.18 26.36 -22.94
CA GLY A 162 0.80 25.12 -23.64
C GLY A 162 1.77 23.98 -23.35
N GLU A 163 3.08 24.26 -23.39
CA GLU A 163 4.10 23.23 -23.13
C GLU A 163 4.14 22.82 -21.65
N VAL A 164 4.01 23.78 -20.70
CA VAL A 164 3.89 23.49 -19.27
C VAL A 164 2.68 22.62 -19.00
N LYS A 165 1.50 22.94 -19.57
CA LYS A 165 0.29 22.11 -19.43
C LYS A 165 0.48 20.71 -19.98
N SER A 166 1.11 20.58 -21.15
CA SER A 166 1.39 19.28 -21.76
C SER A 166 2.28 18.42 -20.87
N LEU A 167 3.36 19.01 -20.36
CA LEU A 167 4.31 18.31 -19.51
C LEU A 167 3.70 17.93 -18.16
N ALA A 168 3.08 18.88 -17.45
CA ALA A 168 2.41 18.64 -16.19
C ALA A 168 1.28 17.61 -16.33
N GLY A 169 0.51 17.69 -17.42
CA GLY A 169 -0.55 16.74 -17.73
C GLY A 169 -0.03 15.32 -17.90
N SER A 170 1.01 15.12 -18.70
CA SER A 170 1.66 13.83 -18.88
C SER A 170 2.20 13.30 -17.56
N TYR A 171 2.89 14.14 -16.79
CA TYR A 171 3.46 13.76 -15.51
C TYR A 171 2.40 13.24 -14.54
N LEU A 172 1.33 14.00 -14.32
CA LEU A 172 0.29 13.66 -13.35
C LEU A 172 -0.56 12.45 -13.78
N THR A 173 -0.81 12.26 -15.06
CA THR A 173 -1.57 11.11 -15.58
C THR A 173 -0.74 9.84 -15.66
N GLU A 174 0.58 9.93 -15.74
CA GLU A 174 1.49 8.79 -15.81
C GLU A 174 2.13 8.44 -14.46
N LEU A 175 1.79 9.20 -13.41
CA LEU A 175 2.36 9.00 -12.07
C LEU A 175 2.06 7.59 -11.57
N LYS A 176 3.09 6.80 -11.32
CA LYS A 176 2.98 5.40 -10.89
C LYS A 176 3.99 5.10 -9.79
N VAL A 177 3.57 4.25 -8.87
CA VAL A 177 4.45 3.58 -7.90
C VAL A 177 4.63 2.15 -8.39
N GLN A 178 5.81 1.60 -8.22
CA GLN A 178 6.08 0.23 -8.63
C GLN A 178 5.49 -0.78 -7.64
N ASP A 179 5.24 -1.99 -8.16
CA ASP A 179 4.84 -3.11 -7.33
C ASP A 179 5.97 -3.48 -6.37
N VAL A 180 5.59 -3.82 -5.14
CA VAL A 180 6.53 -4.21 -4.09
C VAL A 180 6.39 -5.69 -3.82
N THR A 181 7.51 -6.38 -3.72
CA THR A 181 7.57 -7.78 -3.27
C THR A 181 8.22 -7.83 -1.89
N TYR A 182 7.55 -8.44 -0.94
CA TYR A 182 8.02 -8.61 0.42
C TYR A 182 8.11 -10.09 0.77
N ASP A 183 9.32 -10.56 1.12
CA ASP A 183 9.55 -11.92 1.61
C ASP A 183 9.15 -12.00 3.09
N ILE A 184 8.10 -12.75 3.41
CA ILE A 184 7.69 -13.00 4.80
C ILE A 184 8.73 -13.89 5.50
N GLY A 185 9.49 -14.67 4.75
CA GLY A 185 10.36 -15.70 5.25
C GLY A 185 9.59 -16.85 5.90
N LYS A 186 10.33 -17.76 6.52
CA LYS A 186 9.72 -18.87 7.26
C LYS A 186 9.09 -18.39 8.55
N ILE A 187 7.80 -18.73 8.76
CA ILE A 187 7.08 -18.46 9.99
C ILE A 187 7.30 -19.63 10.94
N ASP A 188 7.84 -19.34 12.13
CA ASP A 188 8.12 -20.38 13.15
C ASP A 188 6.84 -20.71 13.93
N ILE A 189 5.99 -21.52 13.32
CA ILE A 189 4.83 -22.15 13.97
C ILE A 189 5.12 -23.64 14.05
N GLY A 190 4.97 -24.24 15.24
CA GLY A 190 5.21 -25.67 15.43
C GLY A 190 4.32 -26.53 14.50
N GLY A 191 4.89 -27.60 13.94
CA GLY A 191 4.16 -28.50 13.04
C GLY A 191 2.88 -29.02 13.66
N ASP A 192 2.89 -29.35 14.95
CA ASP A 192 1.72 -29.83 15.70
C ASP A 192 0.57 -28.81 15.72
N VAL A 193 0.90 -27.49 15.76
CA VAL A 193 -0.11 -26.42 15.70
C VAL A 193 -0.72 -26.34 14.31
N VAL A 194 0.10 -26.50 13.27
CA VAL A 194 -0.39 -26.51 11.88
C VAL A 194 -1.31 -27.71 11.65
N ASP A 195 -0.90 -28.89 12.12
CA ASP A 195 -1.69 -30.10 12.00
C ASP A 195 -3.03 -29.96 12.75
N MET A 196 -3.01 -29.43 13.97
CA MET A 196 -4.22 -29.16 14.76
C MET A 196 -5.19 -28.18 14.06
N LEU A 197 -4.67 -27.19 13.33
CA LEU A 197 -5.50 -26.24 12.59
C LEU A 197 -6.11 -26.84 11.33
N CYS A 198 -5.45 -27.83 10.72
CA CYS A 198 -5.80 -28.35 9.40
C CYS A 198 -6.54 -29.67 9.41
N GLU A 199 -6.37 -30.52 10.44
CA GLU A 199 -6.78 -31.92 10.42
C GLU A 199 -8.28 -32.18 10.19
N ASN A 200 -9.13 -31.26 10.63
CA ASN A 200 -10.58 -31.41 10.49
C ASN A 200 -11.21 -30.36 9.56
N LEU A 201 -10.42 -29.76 8.66
CA LEU A 201 -10.99 -28.78 7.71
C LEU A 201 -11.95 -29.46 6.74
N ASP A 202 -13.07 -28.80 6.52
CA ASP A 202 -14.01 -29.21 5.48
C ASP A 202 -13.39 -29.05 4.10
N SER A 203 -13.68 -29.98 3.20
CA SER A 203 -13.18 -29.93 1.83
C SER A 203 -13.73 -28.74 1.05
N GLU A 204 -13.00 -28.29 0.05
CA GLU A 204 -13.45 -27.27 -0.88
C GLU A 204 -14.80 -27.67 -1.51
N GLY A 205 -15.75 -26.73 -1.51
CA GLY A 205 -17.08 -26.95 -2.05
C GLY A 205 -18.07 -27.62 -1.10
N THR A 206 -17.69 -27.93 0.14
CA THR A 206 -18.63 -28.45 1.16
C THR A 206 -19.76 -27.44 1.40
N PRO A 207 -21.04 -27.84 1.27
CA PRO A 207 -22.17 -26.96 1.57
C PRO A 207 -22.22 -26.62 3.07
N ASN A 208 -22.27 -25.32 3.40
CA ASN A 208 -22.30 -24.83 4.78
C ASN A 208 -21.16 -25.39 5.65
N PRO A 209 -19.89 -25.13 5.30
CA PRO A 209 -18.76 -25.69 6.02
C PRO A 209 -18.73 -25.16 7.46
N LYS A 210 -18.44 -26.03 8.42
CA LYS A 210 -18.37 -25.71 9.85
C LYS A 210 -16.92 -25.61 10.33
N ASN A 211 -16.06 -26.43 9.74
CA ASN A 211 -14.64 -26.47 10.07
C ASN A 211 -13.85 -25.75 8.99
N THR A 212 -13.57 -24.48 9.20
CA THR A 212 -12.91 -23.63 8.20
C THR A 212 -11.72 -22.90 8.80
N LEU A 213 -10.74 -22.61 7.95
CA LEU A 213 -9.62 -21.73 8.27
C LEU A 213 -9.67 -20.50 7.36
N HIS A 214 -9.50 -19.33 7.92
CA HIS A 214 -9.52 -18.09 7.16
C HIS A 214 -8.31 -17.22 7.52
N LEU A 215 -7.78 -16.53 6.52
CA LEU A 215 -6.85 -15.45 6.68
C LEU A 215 -7.62 -14.13 6.67
N TYR A 216 -7.33 -13.26 7.61
CA TYR A 216 -7.87 -11.90 7.69
C TYR A 216 -6.80 -10.97 8.25
N GLY A 217 -7.10 -9.69 8.32
CA GLY A 217 -6.13 -8.77 8.90
C GLY A 217 -6.51 -7.32 8.73
N SER A 218 -5.50 -6.48 8.76
CA SER A 218 -5.66 -5.05 8.55
C SER A 218 -4.42 -4.46 7.90
N ILE A 219 -4.62 -3.36 7.16
CA ILE A 219 -3.55 -2.56 6.57
C ILE A 219 -3.70 -1.13 7.07
N THR A 220 -2.60 -0.55 7.52
CA THR A 220 -2.51 0.86 7.90
C THR A 220 -1.38 1.51 7.11
N SER A 221 -1.63 2.69 6.53
CA SER A 221 -0.60 3.46 5.82
C SER A 221 -0.41 4.82 6.49
N ALA A 222 0.84 5.19 6.74
CA ALA A 222 1.23 6.52 7.18
C ALA A 222 1.56 7.46 6.00
N LEU A 223 1.50 6.98 4.76
CA LEU A 223 1.77 7.77 3.56
C LEU A 223 0.66 8.78 3.30
N PRO A 224 0.96 9.99 2.79
CA PRO A 224 -0.05 11.02 2.47
C PRO A 224 -0.73 10.76 1.11
N VAL A 225 -0.98 9.51 0.78
CA VAL A 225 -1.58 9.06 -0.48
C VAL A 225 -2.50 7.88 -0.22
N SER A 226 -3.67 7.86 -0.84
CA SER A 226 -4.51 6.67 -0.84
C SER A 226 -4.03 5.70 -1.90
N LEU A 227 -3.89 4.44 -1.50
CA LEU A 227 -3.41 3.36 -2.34
C LEU A 227 -4.49 2.30 -2.47
N ARG A 228 -4.67 1.77 -3.67
CA ARG A 228 -5.34 0.49 -3.85
C ARG A 228 -4.28 -0.58 -3.92
N LEU A 229 -4.33 -1.49 -2.97
CA LEU A 229 -3.45 -2.63 -2.86
C LEU A 229 -4.23 -3.90 -3.22
N VAL A 230 -3.67 -4.73 -4.08
CA VAL A 230 -4.23 -6.05 -4.40
C VAL A 230 -3.19 -7.11 -4.03
N PRO A 231 -2.81 -7.18 -2.74
CA PRO A 231 -1.78 -8.11 -2.31
C PRO A 231 -2.21 -9.54 -2.60
N TYR A 232 -1.26 -10.34 -3.05
CA TYR A 232 -1.42 -11.77 -3.13
C TYR A 232 -0.21 -12.48 -2.51
N VAL A 233 -0.48 -13.62 -1.90
CA VAL A 233 0.53 -14.42 -1.20
C VAL A 233 1.01 -15.52 -2.14
N SER A 234 2.20 -15.35 -2.69
CA SER A 234 2.83 -16.35 -3.56
C SER A 234 3.52 -17.44 -2.72
N PRO A 235 3.40 -18.73 -3.03
CA PRO A 235 2.82 -19.33 -4.23
C PRO A 235 1.31 -19.67 -4.12
N THR A 236 0.59 -19.21 -3.11
CA THR A 236 -0.83 -19.51 -2.93
C THR A 236 -1.72 -18.71 -3.89
N ASN A 237 -3.04 -19.02 -3.89
CA ASN A 237 -4.03 -18.20 -4.62
C ASN A 237 -4.70 -17.13 -3.74
N VAL A 238 -4.20 -16.92 -2.53
CA VAL A 238 -4.77 -15.97 -1.56
C VAL A 238 -4.54 -14.54 -2.04
N ARG A 239 -5.62 -13.80 -2.24
CA ARG A 239 -5.61 -12.41 -2.73
C ARG A 239 -6.54 -11.54 -1.91
N PHE A 240 -6.16 -10.29 -1.76
CA PHE A 240 -6.96 -9.25 -1.10
C PHE A 240 -7.13 -8.07 -2.04
N ASP A 241 -8.21 -7.30 -1.88
CA ASP A 241 -8.42 -6.02 -2.58
C ASP A 241 -8.79 -4.99 -1.50
N VAL A 242 -7.89 -4.06 -1.23
CA VAL A 242 -8.03 -3.10 -0.14
C VAL A 242 -7.63 -1.72 -0.62
N THR A 243 -8.52 -0.75 -0.45
CA THR A 243 -8.14 0.66 -0.56
C THR A 243 -7.68 1.16 0.79
N VAL A 244 -6.47 1.68 0.84
CA VAL A 244 -5.81 2.15 2.06
C VAL A 244 -5.77 3.67 2.03
N GLU A 245 -6.45 4.30 2.98
CA GLU A 245 -6.44 5.76 3.14
C GLU A 245 -5.41 6.20 4.19
N PRO A 246 -4.80 7.40 4.04
CA PRO A 246 -3.81 7.92 4.97
C PRO A 246 -4.28 7.90 6.43
N GLY A 247 -3.46 7.36 7.32
CA GLY A 247 -3.71 7.35 8.76
C GLY A 247 -4.90 6.49 9.22
N LYS A 248 -5.53 5.73 8.31
CA LYS A 248 -6.65 4.84 8.65
C LYS A 248 -6.22 3.38 8.65
N THR A 249 -6.89 2.60 9.50
CA THR A 249 -6.80 1.14 9.48
C THR A 249 -7.91 0.61 8.58
N ASN A 250 -7.53 -0.20 7.60
CA ASN A 250 -8.43 -0.79 6.62
C ASN A 250 -8.42 -2.31 6.82
N GLU A 251 -9.60 -2.88 6.95
CA GLU A 251 -9.76 -4.32 7.19
C GLU A 251 -9.49 -5.13 5.91
N ILE A 252 -8.69 -6.19 6.05
CA ILE A 252 -8.54 -7.24 5.05
C ILE A 252 -9.67 -8.22 5.29
N ARG A 253 -10.53 -8.43 4.29
CA ARG A 253 -11.64 -9.37 4.36
C ARG A 253 -11.14 -10.79 4.55
N GLU A 254 -11.93 -11.57 5.29
CA GLU A 254 -11.65 -12.99 5.47
C GLU A 254 -11.58 -13.71 4.12
N THR A 255 -10.49 -14.44 3.93
CA THR A 255 -10.27 -15.31 2.77
C THR A 255 -10.05 -16.72 3.28
N GLN A 256 -10.82 -17.69 2.79
CA GLN A 256 -10.68 -19.09 3.18
C GLN A 256 -9.31 -19.62 2.76
N LEU A 257 -8.66 -20.34 3.68
CA LEU A 257 -7.43 -21.07 3.45
C LEU A 257 -7.71 -22.57 3.50
N PHE A 258 -6.98 -23.29 2.67
CA PHE A 258 -6.87 -24.74 2.77
C PHE A 258 -5.53 -25.12 3.41
N GLU A 259 -5.38 -26.38 3.79
CA GLU A 259 -4.15 -26.90 4.40
C GLU A 259 -2.90 -26.57 3.56
N SER A 260 -2.99 -26.76 2.24
CA SER A 260 -1.89 -26.47 1.32
C SER A 260 -1.46 -25.00 1.35
N ASP A 261 -2.43 -24.07 1.46
CA ASP A 261 -2.14 -22.63 1.51
C ASP A 261 -1.41 -22.29 2.81
N LEU A 262 -1.91 -22.78 3.95
CA LEU A 262 -1.29 -22.51 5.25
C LEU A 262 0.15 -23.04 5.30
N ARG A 263 0.38 -24.29 4.85
CA ARG A 263 1.71 -24.89 4.83
C ARG A 263 2.67 -24.10 3.94
N GLN A 264 2.23 -23.66 2.77
CA GLN A 264 3.04 -22.85 1.87
C GLN A 264 3.38 -21.48 2.49
N ILE A 265 2.43 -20.82 3.13
CA ILE A 265 2.67 -19.53 3.81
C ILE A 265 3.70 -19.69 4.95
N ILE A 266 3.63 -20.75 5.72
CA ILE A 266 4.52 -20.99 6.86
C ILE A 266 5.94 -21.35 6.40
N GLU A 267 6.10 -22.14 5.35
CA GLU A 267 7.42 -22.53 4.83
C GLU A 267 8.21 -21.35 4.23
N GLY A 268 7.53 -20.28 3.90
CA GLY A 268 8.07 -19.05 3.35
C GLY A 268 7.26 -18.64 2.12
N ALA A 269 6.68 -17.45 2.20
CA ALA A 269 5.88 -16.89 1.13
C ALA A 269 6.31 -15.46 0.85
N GLU A 270 6.06 -15.02 -0.38
CA GLU A 270 6.21 -13.63 -0.77
C GLU A 270 4.83 -12.97 -0.79
N ILE A 271 4.72 -11.78 -0.18
CA ILE A 271 3.59 -10.90 -0.43
C ILE A 271 3.97 -9.99 -1.59
N ILE A 272 3.28 -10.16 -2.69
CA ILE A 272 3.40 -9.27 -3.84
C ILE A 272 2.30 -8.24 -3.73
N LEU A 273 2.69 -6.95 -3.71
CA LEU A 273 1.83 -5.79 -3.54
C LEU A 273 1.77 -5.01 -4.84
N PRO A 274 0.84 -5.29 -5.76
CA PRO A 274 0.51 -4.35 -6.82
C PRO A 274 -0.06 -3.07 -6.20
N VAL A 275 0.58 -1.94 -6.53
CA VAL A 275 0.26 -0.65 -5.94
C VAL A 275 -0.36 0.25 -7.01
N SER A 276 -1.60 0.66 -6.80
CA SER A 276 -2.26 1.68 -7.63
C SER A 276 -2.53 2.93 -6.80
N LEU A 277 -2.17 4.08 -7.34
CA LEU A 277 -2.46 5.36 -6.72
C LEU A 277 -3.95 5.69 -6.91
N GLU A 278 -4.61 6.09 -5.83
CA GLU A 278 -6.02 6.50 -5.87
C GLU A 278 -6.15 8.01 -5.66
N LYS A 279 -5.69 8.52 -4.50
CA LYS A 279 -5.80 9.93 -4.15
C LYS A 279 -4.49 10.45 -3.62
N TYR A 280 -4.10 11.62 -4.05
CA TYR A 280 -2.95 12.33 -3.51
C TYR A 280 -3.40 13.58 -2.75
N TYR A 281 -2.81 13.79 -1.58
CA TYR A 281 -3.08 14.93 -0.69
C TYR A 281 -1.88 15.87 -0.72
N PRO A 282 -1.90 16.94 -1.54
CA PRO A 282 -0.77 17.87 -1.67
C PRO A 282 -0.44 18.59 -0.36
N GLY A 283 0.83 18.95 -0.19
CA GLY A 283 1.29 19.70 0.99
C GLY A 283 1.53 18.86 2.24
N TYR A 284 1.52 17.53 2.13
CA TYR A 284 1.98 16.62 3.17
C TYR A 284 3.31 16.00 2.78
N ASP A 285 4.30 16.10 3.66
CA ASP A 285 5.65 15.59 3.38
C ASP A 285 5.70 14.05 3.43
N PHE A 286 6.48 13.47 2.51
CA PHE A 286 6.93 12.10 2.62
C PHE A 286 8.18 12.03 3.49
N THR A 287 8.12 11.28 4.58
CA THR A 287 9.23 11.14 5.54
C THR A 287 9.71 9.69 5.59
N SER A 288 10.98 9.50 5.93
CA SER A 288 11.62 8.17 5.94
C SER A 288 11.07 7.21 7.00
N ASP A 289 10.36 7.72 7.99
CA ASP A 289 9.72 6.95 9.07
C ASP A 289 8.29 6.49 8.72
N GLN A 290 7.74 6.96 7.60
CA GLN A 290 6.44 6.50 7.12
C GLN A 290 6.56 5.07 6.57
N GLN A 291 5.51 4.29 6.82
CA GLN A 291 5.46 2.89 6.42
C GLN A 291 4.02 2.43 6.18
N ILE A 292 3.90 1.32 5.47
CA ILE A 292 2.67 0.54 5.40
C ILE A 292 2.82 -0.64 6.35
N VAL A 293 1.86 -0.84 7.25
CA VAL A 293 1.84 -1.96 8.19
C VAL A 293 0.71 -2.90 7.82
N ILE A 294 1.05 -4.17 7.53
CA ILE A 294 0.10 -5.23 7.20
C ILE A 294 0.12 -6.23 8.35
N THR A 295 -1.01 -6.38 9.04
CA THR A 295 -1.18 -7.38 10.10
C THR A 295 -2.05 -8.50 9.60
N LEU A 296 -1.51 -9.72 9.57
CA LEU A 296 -2.21 -10.94 9.15
C LEU A 296 -2.53 -11.80 10.36
N ARG A 297 -3.71 -12.39 10.35
CA ARG A 297 -4.24 -13.24 11.41
C ARG A 297 -4.99 -14.41 10.81
N LEU A 298 -5.11 -15.49 11.59
CA LEU A 298 -5.91 -16.65 11.25
C LEU A 298 -7.18 -16.71 12.12
N ILE A 299 -8.27 -17.16 11.53
CA ILE A 299 -9.47 -17.60 12.24
C ILE A 299 -9.72 -19.05 11.86
N LYS A 300 -9.70 -19.94 12.87
CA LYS A 300 -10.19 -21.30 12.74
C LYS A 300 -11.59 -21.36 13.35
N ARG A 301 -12.55 -21.76 12.55
CA ARG A 301 -13.91 -22.09 13.01
C ARG A 301 -14.09 -23.60 13.11
N GLY A 302 -14.93 -24.01 14.06
CA GLY A 302 -15.10 -25.41 14.44
C GLY A 302 -14.07 -25.89 15.46
N GLY A 303 -14.16 -27.11 15.92
CA GLY A 303 -13.26 -27.69 16.91
C GLY A 303 -11.82 -27.84 16.42
N LEU A 304 -10.87 -27.82 17.35
CA LEU A 304 -9.47 -28.17 17.11
C LEU A 304 -9.25 -29.64 17.43
N LYS A 305 -8.71 -30.40 16.50
CA LYS A 305 -8.39 -31.83 16.73
C LYS A 305 -6.94 -31.94 17.16
N LEU A 306 -6.73 -32.63 18.27
CA LEU A 306 -5.39 -32.92 18.83
C LEU A 306 -5.02 -34.38 18.51
N ASN A 307 -3.88 -34.56 17.87
CA ASN A 307 -3.19 -35.84 17.77
C ASN A 307 -2.12 -35.86 18.86
N LEU A 308 -2.38 -36.56 19.95
CA LEU A 308 -1.50 -36.70 21.10
C LEU A 308 -0.68 -37.98 21.03
#